data_43c3f3080ab1ac2359a12d5daed26fbf
#
_entry.id   43c3f3080ab1ac2359a12d5daed26fbf
#
_cell.length_a   1.000
_cell.length_b   1.000
_cell.length_c   1.000
_cell.angle_alpha   90.00
_cell.angle_beta   90.00
_cell.angle_gamma   90.00
#
_symmetry.space_group_name_H-M   'P 1'
#
loop_
_entity.id
_entity.type
_entity.pdbx_description
1 polymer ?
#
loop_
_entity_poly.entity_id
_entity_poly.type
_entity_poly.pdbx_seq_one_letter_code
_entity_poly.pdbx_strand_id
1 'polypeptide(L)'
;MGVTLIVSKLDAFMKWVLSGVLENEVDTKIYVMEEGDRLHLPYLPSLTPYDICLEVGAQAHGILDSELYFKTKKALETMLLRVHQWNDGNSKPLNKEFPVYLHLENLDYPRNTDGSISGMIHSELQFNDYQEVKKDDPLFITFDKKILTWQGTAKTPATQSVWPVFINEHAYYEKKLAMSLTQKKMIEF
;
A
#
# COMPACT_ATOMS: atom_id res chain seq x y z
N MET A 1 -1.13 5.93 7.74
CA MET A 1 -1.40 5.43 6.37
C MET A 1 -2.24 6.42 5.56
N GLY A 2 -3.32 6.99 6.09
CA GLY A 2 -4.18 7.93 5.37
C GLY A 2 -5.08 7.22 4.35
N VAL A 3 -5.13 7.73 3.11
CA VAL A 3 -5.88 7.11 2.01
C VAL A 3 -4.90 6.41 1.07
N THR A 4 -5.13 5.12 0.84
CA THR A 4 -4.37 4.31 -0.12
C THR A 4 -5.32 3.75 -1.18
N LEU A 5 -4.98 3.92 -2.44
CA LEU A 5 -5.66 3.33 -3.59
C LEU A 5 -4.85 2.13 -4.06
N ILE A 6 -5.39 0.93 -3.89
CA ILE A 6 -4.76 -0.31 -4.33
C ILE A 6 -5.32 -0.65 -5.70
N VAL A 7 -4.43 -0.84 -6.66
CA VAL A 7 -4.78 -1.19 -8.04
C VAL A 7 -3.91 -2.32 -8.56
N SER A 8 -4.41 -3.05 -9.53
CA SER A 8 -3.67 -4.15 -10.15
C SER A 8 -2.92 -3.77 -11.42
N LYS A 9 -3.19 -2.61 -12.00
CA LYS A 9 -2.56 -2.11 -13.22
C LYS A 9 -2.62 -0.60 -13.34
N LEU A 10 -1.75 -0.04 -14.16
CA LEU A 10 -1.65 1.40 -14.45
C LEU A 10 -1.69 1.66 -15.97
N ASP A 11 -2.78 1.29 -16.63
CA ASP A 11 -3.03 1.71 -18.02
C ASP A 11 -3.57 3.15 -18.09
N ALA A 12 -3.79 3.65 -19.30
CA ALA A 12 -4.22 5.03 -19.52
C ALA A 12 -5.54 5.37 -18.79
N PHE A 13 -6.50 4.44 -18.75
CA PHE A 13 -7.75 4.63 -18.02
C PHE A 13 -7.51 4.76 -16.51
N MET A 14 -6.76 3.82 -15.93
CA MET A 14 -6.49 3.83 -14.50
C MET A 14 -5.69 5.06 -14.08
N LYS A 15 -4.68 5.44 -14.85
CA LYS A 15 -3.91 6.69 -14.63
C LYS A 15 -4.83 7.91 -14.63
N TRP A 16 -5.74 8.02 -15.59
CA TRP A 16 -6.72 9.10 -15.64
C TRP A 16 -7.60 9.16 -14.39
N VAL A 17 -8.13 8.02 -13.93
CA VAL A 17 -8.99 7.97 -12.75
C VAL A 17 -8.22 8.37 -11.49
N LEU A 18 -7.03 7.78 -11.29
CA LEU A 18 -6.20 8.03 -10.12
C LEU A 18 -5.65 9.45 -10.06
N SER A 19 -5.32 10.04 -11.21
CA SER A 19 -4.80 11.40 -11.28
C SER A 19 -5.74 12.43 -10.67
N GLY A 20 -7.05 12.24 -10.83
CA GLY A 20 -8.04 13.13 -10.23
C GLY A 20 -7.95 13.16 -8.70
N VAL A 21 -7.70 12.02 -8.06
CA VAL A 21 -7.54 11.95 -6.61
C VAL A 21 -6.21 12.56 -6.20
N LEU A 22 -5.12 12.22 -6.88
CA LEU A 22 -3.77 12.73 -6.58
C LEU A 22 -3.65 14.26 -6.71
N GLU A 23 -4.39 14.87 -7.63
CA GLU A 23 -4.40 16.33 -7.80
C GLU A 23 -5.12 17.05 -6.66
N ASN A 24 -6.08 16.40 -6.02
CA ASN A 24 -6.95 16.99 -4.99
C ASN A 24 -6.57 16.60 -3.56
N GLU A 25 -5.89 15.46 -3.37
CA GLU A 25 -5.54 14.90 -2.07
C GLU A 25 -4.06 14.49 -2.04
N VAL A 26 -3.21 15.39 -1.57
CA VAL A 26 -1.73 15.27 -1.58
C VAL A 26 -1.23 14.05 -0.81
N ASP A 27 -1.97 13.62 0.23
CA ASP A 27 -1.56 12.51 1.10
C ASP A 27 -2.02 11.14 0.59
N THR A 28 -2.73 11.08 -0.54
CA THR A 28 -3.15 9.81 -1.13
C THR A 28 -1.96 9.06 -1.70
N LYS A 29 -1.88 7.76 -1.40
CA LYS A 29 -0.86 6.85 -1.92
C LYS A 29 -1.46 5.90 -2.95
N ILE A 30 -0.69 5.54 -3.96
CA ILE A 30 -1.06 4.50 -4.92
C ILE A 30 -0.18 3.29 -4.68
N TYR A 31 -0.81 2.19 -4.31
CA TYR A 31 -0.17 0.90 -4.18
C TYR A 31 -0.56 0.03 -5.38
N VAL A 32 0.44 -0.45 -6.11
CA VAL A 32 0.24 -1.31 -7.29
C VAL A 32 0.60 -2.73 -6.93
N MET A 33 -0.37 -3.61 -6.99
CA MET A 33 -0.19 -5.04 -6.80
C MET A 33 -0.42 -5.73 -8.14
N GLU A 34 0.66 -5.87 -8.92
CA GLU A 34 0.62 -6.67 -10.14
C GLU A 34 0.52 -8.15 -9.76
N GLU A 35 -0.67 -8.66 -9.81
CA GLU A 35 -0.93 -10.07 -9.61
C GLU A 35 -1.01 -10.77 -10.97
N GLY A 36 -0.28 -11.87 -11.15
CA GLY A 36 -0.20 -12.58 -12.43
C GLY A 36 -1.57 -13.03 -12.93
N ASP A 37 -2.06 -14.16 -12.52
CA ASP A 37 -3.38 -14.67 -12.96
C ASP A 37 -4.48 -14.26 -11.96
N ARG A 38 -5.02 -13.05 -12.12
CA ARG A 38 -6.04 -12.45 -11.24
C ARG A 38 -7.34 -13.25 -11.19
N LEU A 39 -7.70 -13.93 -12.27
CA LEU A 39 -8.98 -14.65 -12.37
C LEU A 39 -9.09 -15.82 -11.37
N HIS A 40 -7.97 -16.29 -10.84
CA HIS A 40 -7.91 -17.36 -9.86
C HIS A 40 -7.76 -16.88 -8.41
N LEU A 41 -7.72 -15.57 -8.17
CA LEU A 41 -7.61 -15.01 -6.82
C LEU A 41 -8.99 -14.94 -6.15
N PRO A 42 -9.09 -15.25 -4.85
CA PRO A 42 -10.35 -15.25 -4.12
C PRO A 42 -10.80 -13.85 -3.70
N TYR A 43 -10.55 -12.83 -4.52
CA TYR A 43 -10.86 -11.43 -4.22
C TYR A 43 -11.92 -10.89 -5.17
N LEU A 44 -12.83 -10.07 -4.65
CA LEU A 44 -13.84 -9.39 -5.46
C LEU A 44 -13.25 -8.58 -6.63
N PRO A 45 -12.13 -7.86 -6.45
CA PRO A 45 -11.46 -7.17 -7.55
C PRO A 45 -11.05 -8.04 -8.74
N SER A 46 -10.84 -9.34 -8.54
CA SER A 46 -10.46 -10.26 -9.63
C SER A 46 -11.58 -10.51 -10.65
N LEU A 47 -12.84 -10.18 -10.30
CA LEU A 47 -14.01 -10.42 -11.15
C LEU A 47 -14.20 -9.34 -12.24
N THR A 48 -13.45 -8.27 -12.20
CA THR A 48 -13.59 -7.13 -13.13
C THR A 48 -12.27 -6.78 -13.80
N PRO A 49 -12.29 -6.25 -15.05
CA PRO A 49 -11.07 -5.82 -15.74
C PRO A 49 -10.36 -4.62 -15.07
N TYR A 50 -11.09 -3.85 -14.27
CA TYR A 50 -10.62 -2.69 -13.52
C TYR A 50 -11.14 -2.75 -12.09
N ASP A 51 -10.26 -2.44 -11.16
CA ASP A 51 -10.58 -2.41 -9.74
C ASP A 51 -9.75 -1.34 -9.04
N ILE A 52 -10.34 -0.74 -8.04
CA ILE A 52 -9.65 0.11 -7.07
C ILE A 52 -10.14 -0.31 -5.69
N CYS A 53 -9.24 -0.80 -4.85
CA CYS A 53 -9.53 -0.96 -3.43
C CYS A 53 -9.14 0.34 -2.71
N LEU A 54 -10.09 0.95 -2.00
CA LEU A 54 -9.88 2.16 -1.24
C LEU A 54 -9.65 1.78 0.22
N GLU A 55 -8.40 1.79 0.64
CA GLU A 55 -8.00 1.55 2.03
C GLU A 55 -7.84 2.87 2.77
N VAL A 56 -8.47 2.96 3.92
CA VAL A 56 -8.53 4.19 4.72
C VAL A 56 -8.16 3.90 6.16
N GLY A 57 -7.17 4.56 6.68
CA GLY A 57 -6.75 4.33 8.06
C GLY A 57 -5.37 4.87 8.37
N ALA A 58 -4.77 4.59 9.56
CA ALA A 58 -5.30 3.68 10.58
C ALA A 58 -6.35 4.39 11.46
N GLN A 59 -7.47 3.74 11.69
CA GLN A 59 -8.53 4.26 12.56
C GLN A 59 -8.86 3.22 13.64
N ALA A 60 -8.99 3.67 14.88
CA ALA A 60 -9.44 2.78 15.95
C ALA A 60 -10.91 2.39 15.75
N HIS A 61 -11.24 1.13 16.09
CA HIS A 61 -12.60 0.63 15.96
C HIS A 61 -13.63 1.49 16.72
N GLY A 62 -14.74 1.79 16.07
CA GLY A 62 -15.86 2.55 16.68
C GLY A 62 -15.65 4.07 16.76
N ILE A 63 -14.58 4.62 16.23
CA ILE A 63 -14.38 6.07 16.16
C ILE A 63 -14.99 6.63 14.87
N LEU A 64 -15.70 7.75 14.99
CA LEU A 64 -16.17 8.54 13.86
C LEU A 64 -15.17 9.68 13.60
N ASP A 65 -14.30 9.49 12.63
CA ASP A 65 -13.32 10.49 12.20
C ASP A 65 -13.88 11.28 11.01
N SER A 66 -14.23 12.54 11.24
CA SER A 66 -14.84 13.39 10.20
C SER A 66 -13.87 13.75 9.10
N GLU A 67 -12.59 13.96 9.39
CA GLU A 67 -11.58 14.29 8.39
C GLU A 67 -11.39 13.11 7.43
N LEU A 68 -11.22 11.93 7.98
CA LEU A 68 -11.06 10.70 7.22
C LEU A 68 -12.29 10.38 6.38
N TYR A 69 -13.48 10.59 6.93
CA TYR A 69 -14.75 10.44 6.22
C TYR A 69 -14.82 11.36 4.98
N PHE A 70 -14.55 12.66 5.15
CA PHE A 70 -14.65 13.60 4.03
C PHE A 70 -13.57 13.39 2.98
N LYS A 71 -12.35 13.00 3.36
CA LYS A 71 -11.29 12.59 2.43
C LYS A 71 -11.72 11.38 1.60
N THR A 72 -12.24 10.35 2.26
CA THR A 72 -12.73 9.13 1.59
C THR A 72 -13.85 9.44 0.60
N LYS A 73 -14.84 10.21 1.05
CA LYS A 73 -15.98 10.62 0.21
C LYS A 73 -15.49 11.39 -1.01
N LYS A 74 -14.61 12.38 -0.83
CA LYS A 74 -14.07 13.18 -1.93
C LYS A 74 -13.27 12.33 -2.92
N ALA A 75 -12.44 11.39 -2.43
CA ALA A 75 -11.71 10.47 -3.28
C ALA A 75 -12.66 9.64 -4.16
N LEU A 76 -13.72 9.05 -3.55
CA LEU A 76 -14.72 8.27 -4.26
C LEU A 76 -15.46 9.11 -5.31
N GLU A 77 -15.97 10.28 -4.94
CA GLU A 77 -16.70 11.18 -5.85
C GLU A 77 -15.79 11.62 -7.03
N THR A 78 -14.52 11.89 -6.76
CA THR A 78 -13.54 12.23 -7.81
C THR A 78 -13.29 11.06 -8.76
N MET A 79 -13.13 9.85 -8.25
CA MET A 79 -12.96 8.66 -9.10
C MET A 79 -14.18 8.45 -10.01
N LEU A 80 -15.39 8.54 -9.47
CA LEU A 80 -16.63 8.40 -10.25
C LEU A 80 -16.76 9.47 -11.34
N LEU A 81 -16.42 10.72 -11.02
CA LEU A 81 -16.39 11.81 -11.98
C LEU A 81 -15.38 11.54 -13.11
N ARG A 82 -14.19 11.05 -12.77
CA ARG A 82 -13.15 10.72 -13.78
C ARG A 82 -13.56 9.56 -14.69
N VAL A 83 -14.25 8.56 -14.15
CA VAL A 83 -14.83 7.47 -14.97
C VAL A 83 -15.87 8.01 -15.94
N HIS A 84 -16.76 8.90 -15.48
CA HIS A 84 -17.74 9.56 -16.35
C HIS A 84 -17.07 10.36 -17.46
N GLN A 85 -16.10 11.21 -17.13
CA GLN A 85 -15.34 11.98 -18.10
C GLN A 85 -14.62 11.11 -19.14
N TRP A 86 -14.09 9.96 -18.73
CA TRP A 86 -13.46 9.00 -19.64
C TRP A 86 -14.48 8.46 -20.65
N ASN A 87 -15.65 8.03 -20.16
CA ASN A 87 -16.71 7.48 -21.01
C ASN A 87 -17.25 8.52 -22.02
N ASP A 88 -17.23 9.79 -21.67
CA ASP A 88 -17.63 10.90 -22.53
C ASP A 88 -16.53 11.35 -23.51
N GLY A 89 -15.36 10.72 -23.52
CA GLY A 89 -14.21 11.10 -24.34
C GLY A 89 -13.53 12.40 -23.89
N ASN A 90 -13.75 12.87 -22.67
CA ASN A 90 -13.21 14.09 -22.09
C ASN A 90 -11.93 13.87 -21.27
N SER A 91 -11.27 12.74 -21.45
CA SER A 91 -9.99 12.45 -20.78
C SER A 91 -8.82 13.06 -21.53
N LYS A 92 -7.83 13.57 -20.77
CA LYS A 92 -6.56 14.08 -21.32
C LYS A 92 -5.41 13.62 -20.43
N PRO A 93 -4.27 13.20 -21.03
CA PRO A 93 -3.06 12.92 -20.25
C PRO A 93 -2.68 14.12 -19.39
N LEU A 94 -2.26 13.86 -18.18
CA LEU A 94 -1.90 14.92 -17.23
C LEU A 94 -0.49 15.45 -17.45
N ASN A 95 0.40 14.61 -18.01
CA ASN A 95 1.83 14.88 -18.21
C ASN A 95 2.52 15.33 -16.89
N LYS A 96 2.16 14.68 -15.78
CA LYS A 96 2.74 14.88 -14.45
C LYS A 96 3.21 13.55 -13.89
N GLU A 97 4.31 13.57 -13.17
CA GLU A 97 4.80 12.40 -12.45
C GLU A 97 4.24 12.33 -11.03
N PHE A 98 3.79 11.14 -10.65
CA PHE A 98 3.34 10.85 -9.29
C PHE A 98 4.09 9.65 -8.73
N PRO A 99 4.34 9.63 -7.41
CA PRO A 99 4.92 8.47 -6.77
C PRO A 99 3.89 7.34 -6.69
N VAL A 100 4.30 6.16 -7.11
CA VAL A 100 3.57 4.91 -6.93
C VAL A 100 4.43 3.91 -6.18
N TYR A 101 3.79 3.00 -5.44
CA TYR A 101 4.44 2.00 -4.62
C TYR A 101 4.11 0.62 -5.20
N LEU A 102 5.11 0.02 -5.86
CA LEU A 102 4.97 -1.29 -6.50
C LEU A 102 5.23 -2.39 -5.49
N HIS A 103 4.33 -3.34 -5.35
CA HIS A 103 4.52 -4.50 -4.48
C HIS A 103 5.78 -5.30 -4.88
N LEU A 104 6.56 -5.70 -3.88
CA LEU A 104 7.72 -6.56 -4.04
C LEU A 104 7.46 -7.94 -3.44
N GLU A 105 7.17 -7.96 -2.15
CA GLU A 105 6.91 -9.18 -1.38
C GLU A 105 6.30 -8.85 -0.02
N ASN A 106 5.82 -9.89 0.66
CA ASN A 106 5.34 -9.80 2.03
C ASN A 106 6.42 -10.28 3.00
N LEU A 107 6.57 -9.58 4.13
CA LEU A 107 7.49 -9.93 5.19
C LEU A 107 6.71 -10.40 6.42
N ASP A 108 7.12 -11.56 6.98
CA ASP A 108 6.55 -12.09 8.23
C ASP A 108 7.26 -11.54 9.47
N TYR A 109 6.64 -11.71 10.62
CA TYR A 109 7.26 -11.48 11.92
C TYR A 109 8.43 -12.44 12.17
N PRO A 110 9.41 -12.05 12.99
CA PRO A 110 10.37 -13.03 13.50
C PRO A 110 9.63 -14.10 14.31
N ARG A 111 9.97 -15.37 14.07
CA ARG A 111 9.31 -16.51 14.72
C ARG A 111 10.30 -17.42 15.41
N ASN A 112 9.82 -18.07 16.46
CA ASN A 112 10.49 -19.20 17.10
C ASN A 112 10.37 -20.47 16.24
N THR A 113 11.11 -21.50 16.62
CA THR A 113 11.10 -22.80 15.91
C THR A 113 9.74 -23.51 15.96
N ASP A 114 8.92 -23.21 16.96
CA ASP A 114 7.54 -23.72 17.09
C ASP A 114 6.51 -22.92 16.28
N GLY A 115 6.95 -21.87 15.57
CA GLY A 115 6.12 -20.99 14.74
C GLY A 115 5.48 -19.82 15.49
N SER A 116 5.63 -19.72 16.80
CA SER A 116 5.14 -18.56 17.56
C SER A 116 5.91 -17.28 17.20
N ILE A 117 5.26 -16.12 17.28
CA ILE A 117 5.89 -14.82 17.06
C ILE A 117 6.92 -14.56 18.16
N SER A 118 8.14 -14.19 17.82
CA SER A 118 9.25 -13.95 18.75
C SER A 118 9.65 -12.47 18.86
N GLY A 119 8.94 -11.57 18.20
CA GLY A 119 9.22 -10.14 18.24
C GLY A 119 8.08 -9.30 17.70
N MET A 120 8.22 -7.99 17.80
CA MET A 120 7.25 -6.97 17.42
C MET A 120 7.85 -6.02 16.38
N ILE A 121 7.02 -5.24 15.71
CA ILE A 121 7.49 -4.13 14.88
C ILE A 121 8.30 -3.15 15.75
N HIS A 122 9.42 -2.69 15.24
CA HIS A 122 10.22 -1.67 15.92
C HIS A 122 9.45 -0.35 16.04
N SER A 123 9.61 0.38 17.14
CA SER A 123 8.85 1.61 17.42
C SER A 123 9.04 2.71 16.37
N GLU A 124 10.20 2.78 15.73
CA GLU A 124 10.47 3.74 14.65
C GLU A 124 9.72 3.43 13.35
N LEU A 125 9.31 2.18 13.17
CA LEU A 125 8.57 1.74 11.99
C LEU A 125 7.05 1.68 12.24
N GLN A 126 6.63 1.48 13.49
CA GLN A 126 5.22 1.37 13.86
C GLN A 126 4.43 2.63 13.47
N PHE A 127 3.32 2.48 12.72
CA PHE A 127 2.47 3.56 12.19
C PHE A 127 3.13 4.45 11.12
N ASN A 128 4.29 4.09 10.63
CA ASN A 128 5.08 4.82 9.65
C ASN A 128 5.06 4.14 8.27
N ASP A 129 3.86 3.81 7.79
CA ASP A 129 3.67 3.27 6.44
C ASP A 129 4.22 4.23 5.39
N TYR A 130 4.76 3.68 4.31
CA TYR A 130 5.37 4.42 3.20
C TYR A 130 6.63 5.22 3.54
N GLN A 131 7.24 5.03 4.71
CA GLN A 131 8.58 5.54 4.97
C GLN A 131 9.65 4.67 4.30
N GLU A 132 10.71 5.32 3.84
CA GLU A 132 11.85 4.61 3.28
C GLU A 132 12.61 3.88 4.38
N VAL A 133 12.87 2.60 4.13
CA VAL A 133 13.73 1.74 4.94
C VAL A 133 14.95 1.34 4.11
N LYS A 134 16.13 1.61 4.65
CA LYS A 134 17.44 1.30 4.06
C LYS A 134 18.13 0.17 4.81
N LYS A 135 19.21 -0.30 4.23
CA LYS A 135 20.06 -1.27 4.90
C LYS A 135 20.44 -0.78 6.31
N ASP A 136 20.35 -1.69 7.27
CA ASP A 136 20.63 -1.51 8.68
C ASP A 136 19.58 -0.69 9.47
N ASP A 137 18.51 -0.17 8.84
CA ASP A 137 17.40 0.44 9.54
C ASP A 137 16.60 -0.61 10.34
N PRO A 138 16.08 -0.26 11.54
CA PRO A 138 15.38 -1.21 12.40
C PRO A 138 14.02 -1.61 11.84
N LEU A 139 13.73 -2.91 11.83
CA LEU A 139 12.42 -3.47 11.42
C LEU A 139 11.64 -4.03 12.59
N PHE A 140 12.31 -4.87 13.40
CA PHE A 140 11.68 -5.59 14.51
C PHE A 140 12.50 -5.45 15.77
N ILE A 141 11.84 -5.65 16.90
CA ILE A 141 12.46 -5.86 18.21
C ILE A 141 11.94 -7.17 18.80
N THR A 142 12.84 -8.07 19.16
CA THR A 142 12.49 -9.35 19.79
C THR A 142 12.09 -9.16 21.25
N PHE A 143 11.43 -10.15 21.85
CA PHE A 143 11.02 -10.06 23.25
C PHE A 143 12.21 -10.05 24.24
N ASP A 144 13.39 -10.49 23.81
CA ASP A 144 14.67 -10.35 24.54
C ASP A 144 15.42 -9.03 24.20
N LYS A 145 14.72 -8.07 23.55
CA LYS A 145 15.20 -6.71 23.22
C LYS A 145 16.29 -6.63 22.16
N LYS A 146 16.48 -7.66 21.36
CA LYS A 146 17.39 -7.61 20.23
C LYS A 146 16.72 -6.90 19.05
N ILE A 147 17.39 -5.91 18.47
CA ILE A 147 16.92 -5.21 17.26
C ILE A 147 17.31 -6.04 16.04
N LEU A 148 16.33 -6.27 15.17
CA LEU A 148 16.52 -6.89 13.84
C LEU A 148 16.35 -5.80 12.80
N THR A 149 17.39 -5.62 11.98
CA THR A 149 17.47 -4.56 10.98
C THR A 149 17.23 -5.10 9.57
N TRP A 150 16.96 -4.21 8.61
CA TRP A 150 16.82 -4.58 7.21
C TRP A 150 18.14 -5.08 6.62
N GLN A 151 18.19 -6.34 6.25
CA GLN A 151 19.35 -6.99 5.62
C GLN A 151 19.01 -7.58 4.25
N GLY A 152 17.85 -7.22 3.69
CA GLY A 152 17.32 -7.84 2.48
C GLY A 152 16.67 -9.19 2.73
N THR A 153 16.12 -9.72 1.67
CA THR A 153 15.54 -11.08 1.59
C THR A 153 16.15 -11.83 0.42
N ALA A 154 15.67 -13.04 0.15
CA ALA A 154 16.07 -13.80 -1.04
C ALA A 154 15.60 -13.13 -2.35
N LYS A 155 14.54 -12.30 -2.29
CA LYS A 155 13.95 -11.61 -3.45
C LYS A 155 14.42 -10.16 -3.57
N THR A 156 14.53 -9.45 -2.43
CA THR A 156 14.84 -8.03 -2.38
C THR A 156 16.22 -7.84 -1.70
N PRO A 157 17.26 -7.41 -2.42
CA PRO A 157 18.60 -7.27 -1.84
C PRO A 157 18.65 -6.11 -0.84
N ALA A 158 19.52 -6.22 0.17
CA ALA A 158 19.69 -5.19 1.22
C ALA A 158 20.09 -3.80 0.68
N THR A 159 20.70 -3.74 -0.50
CA THR A 159 21.10 -2.49 -1.17
C THR A 159 19.92 -1.73 -1.76
N GLN A 160 18.77 -2.39 -1.89
CA GLN A 160 17.54 -1.78 -2.36
C GLN A 160 16.76 -1.19 -1.17
N SER A 161 16.45 0.11 -1.22
CA SER A 161 15.50 0.72 -0.31
C SER A 161 14.10 0.13 -0.54
N VAL A 162 13.35 -0.03 0.54
CA VAL A 162 11.96 -0.49 0.50
C VAL A 162 11.06 0.50 1.26
N TRP A 163 9.78 0.52 0.91
CA TRP A 163 8.74 1.32 1.56
C TRP A 163 7.69 0.38 2.11
N PRO A 164 7.79 -0.03 3.40
CA PRO A 164 6.81 -0.93 4.01
C PRO A 164 5.43 -0.28 4.12
N VAL A 165 4.39 -1.10 3.95
CA VAL A 165 2.98 -0.70 4.06
C VAL A 165 2.17 -1.79 4.74
N PHE A 166 0.98 -1.45 5.27
CA PHE A 166 0.11 -2.35 6.03
C PHE A 166 0.86 -2.96 7.22
N ILE A 167 1.58 -2.10 7.94
CA ILE A 167 2.46 -2.50 9.02
C ILE A 167 1.64 -2.88 10.25
N ASN A 168 1.86 -4.11 10.77
CA ASN A 168 1.29 -4.58 12.04
C ASN A 168 -0.24 -4.68 12.05
N GLU A 169 -0.85 -5.10 10.96
CA GLU A 169 -2.29 -5.33 10.92
C GLU A 169 -2.64 -6.68 11.55
N HIS A 170 -3.43 -6.65 12.62
CA HIS A 170 -3.80 -7.82 13.42
C HIS A 170 -4.43 -8.96 12.57
N ALA A 171 -5.22 -8.61 11.56
CA ALA A 171 -5.88 -9.57 10.68
C ALA A 171 -4.91 -10.52 9.96
N TYR A 172 -3.62 -10.19 9.90
CA TYR A 172 -2.64 -10.91 9.11
C TYR A 172 -1.61 -11.72 9.93
N TYR A 173 -1.68 -11.73 11.26
CA TYR A 173 -0.73 -12.45 12.11
C TYR A 173 -0.66 -13.95 11.79
N GLU A 174 -1.82 -14.59 11.57
CA GLU A 174 -1.90 -16.00 11.19
C GLU A 174 -1.52 -16.24 9.72
N LYS A 175 -1.63 -15.23 8.87
CA LYS A 175 -1.24 -15.27 7.46
C LYS A 175 0.26 -15.07 7.24
N LYS A 176 1.04 -14.96 8.31
CA LYS A 176 2.49 -14.73 8.25
C LYS A 176 2.84 -13.42 7.52
N LEU A 177 2.10 -12.37 7.82
CA LEU A 177 2.25 -11.07 7.21
C LEU A 177 2.40 -10.00 8.30
N ALA A 178 3.60 -9.46 8.45
CA ALA A 178 3.90 -8.33 9.32
C ALA A 178 3.76 -7.00 8.57
N MET A 179 4.12 -6.99 7.30
CA MET A 179 4.05 -5.84 6.39
C MET A 179 4.22 -6.28 4.94
N SER A 180 3.74 -5.49 3.99
CA SER A 180 4.08 -5.61 2.58
C SER A 180 5.24 -4.67 2.24
N LEU A 181 6.25 -5.17 1.53
CA LEU A 181 7.37 -4.36 1.05
C LEU A 181 7.05 -3.83 -0.34
N THR A 182 7.36 -2.57 -0.58
CA THR A 182 7.15 -1.92 -1.87
C THR A 182 8.40 -1.20 -2.36
N GLN A 183 8.44 -0.96 -3.67
CA GLN A 183 9.38 -0.07 -4.33
C GLN A 183 8.66 1.20 -4.77
N LYS A 184 9.17 2.36 -4.36
CA LYS A 184 8.67 3.65 -4.86
C LYS A 184 9.21 3.95 -6.24
N LYS A 185 8.34 4.29 -7.18
CA LYS A 185 8.69 4.77 -8.52
C LYS A 185 7.91 6.04 -8.85
N MET A 186 8.53 6.95 -9.59
CA MET A 186 7.84 8.07 -10.23
C MET A 186 7.31 7.58 -11.58
N ILE A 187 6.01 7.77 -11.82
CA ILE A 187 5.34 7.35 -13.05
C ILE A 187 4.57 8.53 -13.63
N GLU A 188 4.72 8.76 -14.93
CA GLU A 188 3.96 9.76 -15.68
C GLU A 188 2.51 9.29 -15.87
N PHE A 189 1.58 10.22 -15.60
CA PHE A 189 0.13 10.02 -15.69
C PHE A 189 -0.50 10.86 -16.78
#